data_11da2b577df67ac82fc3f5629ca36264
#
_entry.id   11da2b577df67ac82fc3f5629ca36264
#
_cell.length_a   1.000
_cell.length_b   1.000
_cell.length_c   1.000
_cell.angle_alpha   90.00
_cell.angle_beta   90.00
_cell.angle_gamma   90.00
#
_symmetry.space_group_name_H-M   'P 1'
#
loop_
_entity.id
_entity.type
_entity.pdbx_description
1 polymer ?
#
loop_
_entity_poly.entity_id
_entity_poly.type
_entity_poly.pdbx_seq_one_letter_code
_entity_poly.pdbx_strand_id
1 'polypeptide(L)'
;GLFVPESFPNVSLAETLSFAKRGYAACAAAVMGKYLTDFSEDELFSMAQKAYAGFDDPAVVPLTDVGGGEHIMELYHGPTLAFKDMALQMLPRLMAASIRKTGEKDRVLILVATSGDTGKAALEGFADVPGTAILVFYPEDGVADMQKLQMTTQKGGNVAVCAVRGNFDDAQSGVKAI
;
A
#
# COMPACT_ATOMS: atom_id res chain seq x y z
N GLY A 1 -1.24 -16.31 -12.04
CA GLY A 1 -0.80 -16.78 -10.72
C GLY A 1 -0.10 -15.70 -9.92
N LEU A 2 0.39 -16.05 -8.74
CA LEU A 2 1.22 -15.16 -7.94
C LEU A 2 2.65 -15.15 -8.48
N PHE A 3 3.20 -13.96 -8.70
CA PHE A 3 4.59 -13.79 -9.03
C PHE A 3 5.43 -13.82 -7.75
N VAL A 4 6.49 -14.60 -7.75
CA VAL A 4 7.47 -14.69 -6.67
C VAL A 4 8.86 -14.43 -7.24
N PRO A 5 9.82 -13.91 -6.46
CA PRO A 5 11.19 -13.74 -6.94
C PRO A 5 11.83 -15.10 -7.21
N GLU A 6 12.63 -15.20 -8.26
CA GLU A 6 13.40 -16.40 -8.59
C GLU A 6 14.39 -16.75 -7.47
N SER A 7 14.95 -15.72 -6.83
CA SER A 7 15.82 -15.86 -5.66
C SER A 7 15.66 -14.68 -4.71
N PHE A 8 15.93 -14.90 -3.43
CA PHE A 8 15.97 -13.83 -2.46
C PHE A 8 17.32 -13.13 -2.52
N PRO A 9 17.36 -11.80 -2.84
CA PRO A 9 18.61 -11.05 -2.84
C PRO A 9 19.26 -11.05 -1.45
N ASN A 10 20.56 -11.29 -1.43
CA ASN A 10 21.31 -11.19 -0.18
C ASN A 10 21.50 -9.71 0.20
N VAL A 11 21.24 -9.39 1.47
CA VAL A 11 21.50 -8.07 2.05
C VAL A 11 22.46 -8.26 3.21
N SER A 12 23.68 -7.76 3.06
CA SER A 12 24.68 -7.83 4.11
C SER A 12 24.35 -6.91 5.28
N LEU A 13 24.89 -7.19 6.46
CA LEU A 13 24.75 -6.31 7.63
C LEU A 13 25.29 -4.89 7.32
N ALA A 14 26.39 -4.79 6.58
CA ALA A 14 26.97 -3.50 6.21
C ALA A 14 26.02 -2.67 5.33
N GLU A 15 25.36 -3.31 4.36
CA GLU A 15 24.33 -2.67 3.54
C GLU A 15 23.14 -2.22 4.40
N THR A 16 22.63 -3.09 5.28
CA THR A 16 21.51 -2.77 6.19
C THR A 16 21.84 -1.54 7.05
N LEU A 17 23.02 -1.48 7.65
CA LEU A 17 23.48 -0.35 8.45
C LEU A 17 23.66 0.94 7.60
N SER A 18 24.06 0.80 6.35
CA SER A 18 24.16 1.91 5.40
C SER A 18 22.78 2.47 5.05
N PHE A 19 21.79 1.61 4.79
CA PHE A 19 20.42 2.03 4.49
C PHE A 19 19.76 2.73 5.69
N ALA A 20 19.91 2.18 6.88
CA ALA A 20 19.32 2.75 8.10
C ALA A 20 19.76 4.21 8.37
N LYS A 21 20.99 4.57 7.99
CA LYS A 21 21.50 5.94 8.15
C LYS A 21 20.88 6.97 7.18
N ARG A 22 20.29 6.49 6.08
CA ARG A 22 19.74 7.34 5.01
C ARG A 22 18.25 7.69 5.19
N GLY A 23 17.60 7.14 6.23
CA GLY A 23 16.18 7.29 6.50
C GLY A 23 15.29 6.28 5.76
N TYR A 24 14.01 6.24 6.15
CA TYR A 24 13.07 5.19 5.72
C TYR A 24 12.89 5.12 4.21
N ALA A 25 12.65 6.24 3.54
CA ALA A 25 12.43 6.26 2.10
C ALA A 25 13.63 5.73 1.29
N ALA A 26 14.85 6.04 1.72
CA ALA A 26 16.07 5.54 1.08
C ALA A 26 16.27 4.04 1.35
N CYS A 27 15.96 3.58 2.56
CA CYS A 27 15.97 2.17 2.90
C CYS A 27 14.96 1.38 2.05
N ALA A 28 13.73 1.89 1.94
CA ALA A 28 12.68 1.30 1.12
C ALA A 28 13.09 1.22 -0.36
N ALA A 29 13.65 2.30 -0.93
CA ALA A 29 14.13 2.31 -2.31
C ALA A 29 15.25 1.30 -2.54
N ALA A 30 16.22 1.22 -1.65
CA ALA A 30 17.33 0.28 -1.75
C ALA A 30 16.89 -1.18 -1.70
N VAL A 31 15.93 -1.50 -0.82
CA VAL A 31 15.36 -2.86 -0.75
C VAL A 31 14.53 -3.17 -1.99
N MET A 32 13.63 -2.26 -2.39
CA MET A 32 12.79 -2.45 -3.58
C MET A 32 13.62 -2.57 -4.85
N GLY A 33 14.72 -1.83 -4.99
CA GLY A 33 15.60 -1.89 -6.15
C GLY A 33 16.27 -3.25 -6.38
N LYS A 34 16.32 -4.09 -5.35
CA LYS A 34 16.81 -5.48 -5.48
C LYS A 34 15.80 -6.39 -6.21
N TYR A 35 14.54 -6.00 -6.29
CA TYR A 35 13.45 -6.76 -6.93
C TYR A 35 12.91 -6.05 -8.16
N LEU A 36 12.79 -4.74 -8.12
CA LEU A 36 12.16 -3.92 -9.15
C LEU A 36 13.25 -3.33 -10.08
N THR A 37 13.91 -4.21 -10.83
CA THR A 37 15.06 -3.86 -11.68
C THR A 37 14.73 -2.96 -12.87
N ASP A 38 13.45 -2.80 -13.19
CA ASP A 38 12.94 -1.89 -14.23
C ASP A 38 12.91 -0.42 -13.79
N PHE A 39 13.16 -0.15 -12.49
CA PHE A 39 13.19 1.19 -11.92
C PHE A 39 14.60 1.54 -11.46
N SER A 40 15.01 2.78 -11.68
CA SER A 40 16.25 3.30 -11.09
C SER A 40 16.09 3.55 -9.59
N GLU A 41 17.21 3.62 -8.85
CA GLU A 41 17.19 3.94 -7.40
C GLU A 41 16.55 5.33 -7.17
N ASP A 42 16.81 6.30 -8.03
CA ASP A 42 16.23 7.65 -7.92
C ASP A 42 14.71 7.66 -8.14
N GLU A 43 14.21 6.86 -9.08
CA GLU A 43 12.76 6.71 -9.29
C GLU A 43 12.10 6.10 -8.05
N LEU A 44 12.66 5.01 -7.52
CA LEU A 44 12.15 4.34 -6.32
C LEU A 44 12.22 5.24 -5.09
N PHE A 45 13.31 5.97 -4.93
CA PHE A 45 13.48 6.92 -3.82
C PHE A 45 12.46 8.06 -3.90
N SER A 46 12.27 8.66 -5.07
CA SER A 46 11.27 9.71 -5.27
C SER A 46 9.84 9.21 -4.98
N MET A 47 9.52 7.99 -5.39
CA MET A 47 8.22 7.37 -5.09
C MET A 47 8.06 7.09 -3.60
N ALA A 48 9.09 6.56 -2.93
CA ALA A 48 9.07 6.28 -1.50
C ALA A 48 8.95 7.57 -0.67
N GLN A 49 9.67 8.63 -1.03
CA GLN A 49 9.54 9.93 -0.38
C GLN A 49 8.09 10.44 -0.42
N LYS A 50 7.45 10.36 -1.59
CA LYS A 50 6.05 10.80 -1.76
C LYS A 50 5.06 9.85 -1.06
N ALA A 51 5.37 8.56 -1.00
CA ALA A 51 4.52 7.57 -0.34
C ALA A 51 4.44 7.81 1.17
N TYR A 52 5.57 8.12 1.77
CA TYR A 52 5.68 8.20 3.24
C TYR A 52 5.68 9.64 3.78
N ALA A 53 5.56 10.64 2.90
CA ALA A 53 5.53 12.06 3.31
C ALA A 53 4.32 12.45 4.17
N GLY A 54 3.23 11.69 4.09
CA GLY A 54 1.99 11.93 4.85
C GLY A 54 1.91 11.16 6.18
N PHE A 55 2.97 10.43 6.54
CA PHE A 55 3.03 9.75 7.85
C PHE A 55 3.31 10.79 8.94
N ASP A 56 2.70 10.60 10.10
CA ASP A 56 2.78 11.58 11.21
C ASP A 56 4.05 11.43 12.06
N ASP A 57 4.81 10.33 11.88
CA ASP A 57 6.13 10.15 12.48
C ASP A 57 7.23 10.17 11.38
N PRO A 58 8.30 10.97 11.54
CA PRO A 58 9.38 11.05 10.54
C PRO A 58 10.18 9.76 10.39
N ALA A 59 10.16 8.86 11.38
CA ALA A 59 10.74 7.51 11.25
C ALA A 59 9.86 6.58 10.41
N VAL A 60 8.61 6.96 10.13
CA VAL A 60 7.57 6.18 9.42
C VAL A 60 7.16 4.93 10.20
N VAL A 61 8.12 4.21 10.73
CA VAL A 61 7.94 2.99 11.56
C VAL A 61 8.86 3.11 12.77
N PRO A 62 8.48 3.90 13.78
CA PRO A 62 9.25 3.98 15.01
C PRO A 62 9.21 2.66 15.79
N LEU A 63 10.27 2.43 16.55
CA LEU A 63 10.40 1.31 17.49
C LEU A 63 10.36 1.85 18.91
N THR A 64 9.30 1.52 19.66
CA THR A 64 9.15 1.89 21.06
C THR A 64 9.72 0.79 21.95
N ASP A 65 10.73 1.10 22.75
CA ASP A 65 11.30 0.18 23.74
C ASP A 65 10.34 0.04 24.91
N VAL A 66 9.92 -1.18 25.19
CA VAL A 66 9.05 -1.51 26.33
C VAL A 66 9.80 -2.19 27.48
N GLY A 67 11.12 -2.23 27.40
CA GLY A 67 12.00 -2.84 28.40
C GLY A 67 12.29 -4.32 28.14
N GLY A 68 13.24 -4.89 28.88
CA GLY A 68 13.59 -6.31 28.75
C GLY A 68 14.20 -6.72 27.40
N GLY A 69 14.55 -5.77 26.54
CA GLY A 69 15.02 -6.03 25.17
C GLY A 69 13.88 -6.23 24.17
N GLU A 70 12.64 -5.95 24.56
CA GLU A 70 11.46 -6.00 23.71
C GLU A 70 11.15 -4.63 23.12
N HIS A 71 10.70 -4.60 21.86
CA HIS A 71 10.33 -3.39 21.15
C HIS A 71 9.00 -3.59 20.43
N ILE A 72 8.18 -2.53 20.43
CA ILE A 72 6.95 -2.46 19.64
C ILE A 72 7.25 -1.71 18.36
N MET A 73 6.99 -2.35 17.22
CA MET A 73 7.02 -1.72 15.90
C MET A 73 5.67 -1.05 15.64
N GLU A 74 5.66 0.27 15.54
CA GLU A 74 4.44 1.04 15.35
C GLU A 74 4.12 1.20 13.87
N LEU A 75 3.04 0.59 13.41
CA LEU A 75 2.64 0.56 11.99
C LEU A 75 1.37 1.38 11.70
N TYR A 76 1.01 2.31 12.59
CA TYR A 76 -0.23 3.08 12.53
C TYR A 76 -0.04 4.58 12.22
N HIS A 77 1.15 5.00 11.81
CA HIS A 77 1.49 6.40 11.53
C HIS A 77 1.07 6.88 10.13
N GLY A 78 0.49 6.01 9.32
CA GLY A 78 0.02 6.34 7.99
C GLY A 78 -1.36 7.02 7.95
N PRO A 79 -1.81 7.48 6.77
CA PRO A 79 -3.03 8.30 6.63
C PRO A 79 -4.33 7.59 7.02
N THR A 80 -4.33 6.25 7.07
CA THR A 80 -5.52 5.49 7.48
C THR A 80 -5.38 4.84 8.85
N LEU A 81 -4.25 5.06 9.53
CA LEU A 81 -3.90 4.52 10.84
C LEU A 81 -3.83 2.98 10.87
N ALA A 82 -3.69 2.35 9.71
CA ALA A 82 -3.59 0.91 9.54
C ALA A 82 -2.23 0.53 8.93
N PHE A 83 -1.68 -0.62 9.34
CA PHE A 83 -0.40 -1.12 8.78
C PHE A 83 -0.42 -1.30 7.25
N LYS A 84 -1.59 -1.41 6.66
CA LYS A 84 -1.80 -1.50 5.21
C LYS A 84 -1.27 -0.29 4.46
N ASP A 85 -1.19 0.86 5.11
CA ASP A 85 -0.63 2.08 4.52
C ASP A 85 0.81 1.90 4.06
N MET A 86 1.59 1.06 4.76
CA MET A 86 2.97 0.77 4.40
C MET A 86 3.12 0.31 2.94
N ALA A 87 2.23 -0.56 2.48
CA ALA A 87 2.22 -1.04 1.10
C ALA A 87 1.34 -0.17 0.19
N LEU A 88 0.15 0.22 0.66
CA LEU A 88 -0.87 0.87 -0.18
C LEU A 88 -0.61 2.36 -0.43
N GLN A 89 0.35 2.98 0.24
CA GLN A 89 0.87 4.28 -0.17
C GLN A 89 1.94 4.16 -1.26
N MET A 90 2.65 3.03 -1.36
CA MET A 90 3.69 2.81 -2.38
C MET A 90 3.14 2.20 -3.67
N LEU A 91 2.26 1.19 -3.56
CA LEU A 91 1.72 0.44 -4.71
C LEU A 91 1.10 1.32 -5.80
N PRO A 92 0.27 2.33 -5.50
CA PRO A 92 -0.31 3.19 -6.55
C PRO A 92 0.73 3.99 -7.32
N ARG A 93 1.83 4.36 -6.68
CA ARG A 93 2.94 5.10 -7.31
C ARG A 93 3.74 4.21 -8.26
N LEU A 94 4.01 2.99 -7.84
CA LEU A 94 4.61 1.97 -8.70
C LEU A 94 3.69 1.65 -9.88
N MET A 95 2.40 1.48 -9.66
CA MET A 95 1.40 1.22 -10.71
C MET A 95 1.38 2.35 -11.74
N ALA A 96 1.25 3.59 -11.30
CA ALA A 96 1.24 4.75 -12.21
C ALA A 96 2.56 4.90 -12.98
N ALA A 97 3.69 4.58 -12.36
CA ALA A 97 4.98 4.58 -13.02
C ALA A 97 5.11 3.44 -14.05
N SER A 98 4.59 2.26 -13.73
CA SER A 98 4.55 1.11 -14.64
C SER A 98 3.67 1.38 -15.85
N ILE A 99 2.46 1.92 -15.66
CA ILE A 99 1.55 2.34 -16.74
C ILE A 99 2.27 3.27 -17.71
N ARG A 100 3.00 4.27 -17.20
CA ARG A 100 3.78 5.19 -18.07
C ARG A 100 4.92 4.49 -18.79
N LYS A 101 5.65 3.59 -18.12
CA LYS A 101 6.80 2.89 -18.71
C LYS A 101 6.39 1.91 -19.81
N THR A 102 5.25 1.24 -19.63
CA THR A 102 4.72 0.29 -20.62
C THR A 102 3.98 0.99 -21.76
N GLY A 103 3.63 2.26 -21.60
CA GLY A 103 2.83 3.00 -22.59
C GLY A 103 1.37 2.55 -22.63
N GLU A 104 0.89 1.92 -21.55
CA GLU A 104 -0.51 1.49 -21.42
C GLU A 104 -1.45 2.70 -21.52
N LYS A 105 -2.46 2.59 -22.34
CA LYS A 105 -3.45 3.66 -22.62
C LYS A 105 -4.80 3.39 -21.96
N ASP A 106 -5.07 2.14 -21.65
CA ASP A 106 -6.31 1.76 -21.01
C ASP A 106 -6.27 2.06 -19.52
N ARG A 107 -7.41 2.42 -18.97
CA ARG A 107 -7.55 2.65 -17.53
C ARG A 107 -7.49 1.32 -16.79
N VAL A 108 -6.59 1.21 -15.82
CA VAL A 108 -6.50 0.04 -14.93
C VAL A 108 -7.57 0.15 -13.84
N LEU A 109 -8.47 -0.82 -13.79
CA LEU A 109 -9.47 -0.92 -12.73
C LEU A 109 -8.96 -1.85 -11.62
N ILE A 110 -8.83 -1.31 -10.42
CA ILE A 110 -8.48 -2.05 -9.22
C ILE A 110 -9.77 -2.51 -8.53
N LEU A 111 -9.95 -3.82 -8.42
CA LEU A 111 -11.07 -4.43 -7.71
C LEU A 111 -10.57 -4.96 -6.36
N VAL A 112 -11.23 -4.57 -5.29
CA VAL A 112 -10.87 -4.97 -3.92
C VAL A 112 -12.09 -5.53 -3.21
N ALA A 113 -11.97 -6.71 -2.64
CA ALA A 113 -12.89 -7.20 -1.61
C ALA A 113 -12.25 -6.99 -0.25
N THR A 114 -12.98 -6.44 0.71
CA THR A 114 -12.44 -6.10 2.03
C THR A 114 -13.44 -6.36 3.15
N SER A 115 -12.92 -6.62 4.34
CA SER A 115 -13.66 -6.61 5.59
C SER A 115 -13.37 -5.38 6.46
N GLY A 116 -12.60 -4.39 5.93
CA GLY A 116 -12.27 -3.17 6.68
C GLY A 116 -11.02 -2.44 6.18
N ASP A 117 -9.94 -2.46 6.95
CA ASP A 117 -8.73 -1.64 6.80
C ASP A 117 -8.10 -1.65 5.41
N THR A 118 -8.05 -2.82 4.76
CA THR A 118 -7.43 -2.94 3.43
C THR A 118 -8.17 -2.11 2.39
N GLY A 119 -9.51 -2.10 2.43
CA GLY A 119 -10.33 -1.31 1.52
C GLY A 119 -10.11 0.18 1.71
N LYS A 120 -10.10 0.65 2.97
CA LYS A 120 -9.85 2.07 3.26
C LYS A 120 -8.44 2.48 2.80
N ALA A 121 -7.42 1.70 3.13
CA ALA A 121 -6.04 2.01 2.74
C ALA A 121 -5.86 2.00 1.21
N ALA A 122 -6.53 1.08 0.50
CA ALA A 122 -6.50 1.04 -0.96
C ALA A 122 -7.20 2.27 -1.58
N LEU A 123 -8.38 2.62 -1.08
CA LEU A 123 -9.10 3.82 -1.53
C LEU A 123 -8.24 5.08 -1.34
N GLU A 124 -7.62 5.24 -0.17
CA GLU A 124 -6.74 6.38 0.12
C GLU A 124 -5.53 6.43 -0.81
N GLY A 125 -4.85 5.30 -1.00
CA GLY A 125 -3.66 5.22 -1.82
C GLY A 125 -3.92 5.46 -3.30
N PHE A 126 -5.06 4.98 -3.84
CA PHE A 126 -5.43 5.11 -5.25
C PHE A 126 -6.29 6.33 -5.57
N ALA A 127 -6.70 7.12 -4.56
CA ALA A 127 -7.49 8.33 -4.80
C ALA A 127 -6.76 9.28 -5.76
N ASP A 128 -7.45 9.62 -6.86
CA ASP A 128 -6.98 10.53 -7.91
C ASP A 128 -5.64 10.13 -8.58
N VAL A 129 -5.25 8.86 -8.51
CA VAL A 129 -4.05 8.35 -9.20
C VAL A 129 -4.34 8.24 -10.70
N PRO A 130 -3.58 8.95 -11.56
CA PRO A 130 -3.81 8.96 -13.00
C PRO A 130 -3.72 7.56 -13.64
N GLY A 131 -4.61 7.28 -14.59
CA GLY A 131 -4.66 6.01 -15.31
C GLY A 131 -5.31 4.87 -14.51
N THR A 132 -5.81 5.13 -13.30
CA THR A 132 -6.44 4.11 -12.46
C THR A 132 -7.89 4.46 -12.10
N ALA A 133 -8.66 3.44 -11.76
CA ALA A 133 -9.91 3.55 -11.02
C ALA A 133 -9.93 2.45 -9.97
N ILE A 134 -10.60 2.68 -8.86
CA ILE A 134 -10.73 1.68 -7.81
C ILE A 134 -12.17 1.49 -7.39
N LEU A 135 -12.58 0.24 -7.27
CA LEU A 135 -13.88 -0.17 -6.75
C LEU A 135 -13.67 -1.16 -5.61
N VAL A 136 -14.17 -0.78 -4.44
CA VAL A 136 -14.07 -1.61 -3.23
C VAL A 136 -15.42 -2.20 -2.89
N PHE A 137 -15.45 -3.52 -2.77
CA PHE A 137 -16.60 -4.29 -2.30
C PHE A 137 -16.42 -4.66 -0.84
N TYR A 138 -17.45 -4.45 -0.04
CA TYR A 138 -17.46 -4.86 1.37
C TYR A 138 -18.81 -5.50 1.73
N PRO A 139 -18.85 -6.47 2.67
CA PRO A 139 -20.11 -7.02 3.16
C PRO A 139 -20.90 -5.94 3.89
N GLU A 140 -22.20 -5.82 3.56
CA GLU A 140 -23.11 -4.83 4.19
C GLU A 140 -23.15 -4.99 5.70
N ASP A 141 -23.18 -6.26 6.14
CA ASP A 141 -23.10 -6.68 7.54
C ASP A 141 -21.72 -7.32 7.80
N GLY A 142 -21.08 -7.00 8.92
CA GLY A 142 -19.81 -7.61 9.32
C GLY A 142 -18.57 -6.73 9.13
N VAL A 143 -18.76 -5.46 8.76
CA VAL A 143 -17.72 -4.41 8.82
C VAL A 143 -18.07 -3.45 9.95
N ALA A 144 -17.09 -3.09 10.79
CA ALA A 144 -17.30 -2.13 11.86
C ALA A 144 -17.77 -0.77 11.30
N ASP A 145 -18.70 -0.10 12.00
CA ASP A 145 -19.30 1.15 11.54
C ASP A 145 -18.26 2.22 11.19
N MET A 146 -17.20 2.32 11.98
CA MET A 146 -16.11 3.26 11.72
C MET A 146 -15.39 2.94 10.40
N GLN A 147 -15.08 1.68 10.13
CA GLN A 147 -14.42 1.26 8.89
C GLN A 147 -15.33 1.48 7.67
N LYS A 148 -16.63 1.19 7.81
CA LYS A 148 -17.65 1.49 6.80
C LYS A 148 -17.70 3.00 6.49
N LEU A 149 -17.73 3.81 7.54
CA LEU A 149 -17.74 5.26 7.42
C LEU A 149 -16.46 5.77 6.73
N GLN A 150 -15.30 5.28 7.11
CA GLN A 150 -14.02 5.63 6.49
C GLN A 150 -13.99 5.33 4.99
N MET A 151 -14.59 4.21 4.54
CA MET A 151 -14.67 3.87 3.12
C MET A 151 -15.70 4.73 2.38
N THR A 152 -16.91 4.87 2.92
CA THR A 152 -18.02 5.56 2.25
C THR A 152 -17.85 7.06 2.17
N THR A 153 -17.02 7.65 3.03
CA THR A 153 -16.67 9.08 3.00
C THR A 153 -15.39 9.39 2.23
N GLN A 154 -14.72 8.37 1.65
CA GLN A 154 -13.52 8.59 0.85
C GLN A 154 -13.79 9.49 -0.34
N LYS A 155 -12.98 10.52 -0.49
CA LYS A 155 -13.02 11.45 -1.62
C LYS A 155 -12.07 11.01 -2.72
N GLY A 156 -12.42 11.33 -3.97
CA GLY A 156 -11.61 11.06 -5.14
C GLY A 156 -12.51 10.91 -6.39
N GLY A 157 -12.03 11.37 -7.53
CA GLY A 157 -12.78 11.31 -8.79
C GLY A 157 -12.76 9.92 -9.46
N ASN A 158 -11.95 9.02 -8.95
CA ASN A 158 -11.73 7.68 -9.51
C ASN A 158 -12.02 6.56 -8.50
N VAL A 159 -12.66 6.86 -7.36
CA VAL A 159 -12.95 5.89 -6.30
C VAL A 159 -14.44 5.56 -6.25
N ALA A 160 -14.77 4.30 -5.99
CA ALA A 160 -16.13 3.86 -5.75
C ALA A 160 -16.15 2.76 -4.67
N VAL A 161 -17.28 2.67 -3.96
CA VAL A 161 -17.49 1.69 -2.90
C VAL A 161 -18.85 1.06 -3.08
N CYS A 162 -18.93 -0.26 -2.94
CA CYS A 162 -20.15 -1.04 -3.11
C CYS A 162 -20.35 -1.99 -1.93
N ALA A 163 -21.49 -1.87 -1.25
CA ALA A 163 -21.91 -2.84 -0.25
C ALA A 163 -22.48 -4.08 -0.95
N VAL A 164 -22.13 -5.25 -0.46
CA VAL A 164 -22.59 -6.55 -0.97
C VAL A 164 -23.42 -7.23 0.12
N ARG A 165 -24.61 -7.71 -0.25
CA ARG A 165 -25.40 -8.56 0.63
C ARG A 165 -24.77 -9.96 0.63
N GLY A 166 -24.15 -10.31 1.74
CA GLY A 166 -23.39 -11.54 1.93
C GLY A 166 -22.24 -11.33 2.91
N ASN A 167 -21.34 -12.28 2.96
CA ASN A 167 -20.16 -12.20 3.80
C ASN A 167 -18.90 -11.78 2.98
N PHE A 168 -17.74 -11.73 3.65
CA PHE A 168 -16.47 -11.38 3.00
C PHE A 168 -16.09 -12.39 1.89
N ASP A 169 -16.33 -13.67 2.08
CA ASP A 169 -15.98 -14.71 1.11
C ASP A 169 -16.82 -14.59 -0.17
N ASP A 170 -18.09 -14.17 -0.03
CA ASP A 170 -18.97 -13.88 -1.18
C ASP A 170 -18.41 -12.71 -2.00
N ALA A 171 -18.03 -11.60 -1.34
CA ALA A 171 -17.43 -10.46 -2.01
C ALA A 171 -16.09 -10.83 -2.68
N GLN A 172 -15.24 -11.60 -1.99
CA GLN A 172 -13.94 -12.04 -2.51
C GLN A 172 -14.10 -12.97 -3.70
N SER A 173 -15.04 -13.92 -3.64
CA SER A 173 -15.34 -14.85 -4.73
C SER A 173 -15.86 -14.10 -5.95
N GLY A 174 -16.73 -13.12 -5.74
CA GLY A 174 -17.21 -12.25 -6.82
C GLY A 174 -16.08 -11.48 -7.52
N VAL A 175 -15.17 -10.88 -6.77
CA VAL A 175 -14.00 -10.17 -7.34
C VAL A 175 -13.07 -11.12 -8.12
N LYS A 176 -12.91 -12.37 -7.67
CA LYS A 176 -12.07 -13.37 -8.38
C LYS A 176 -12.73 -13.95 -9.64
N ALA A 177 -14.05 -13.80 -9.78
CA ALA A 177 -14.80 -14.32 -10.91
C ALA A 177 -14.86 -13.33 -12.11
N ILE A 178 -14.50 -12.08 -11.90
CA ILE A 178 -14.40 -11.03 -12.92
C ILE A 178 -13.07 -11.14 -13.66
#